data_d80738b76428a78cb259f8d89ede92bf
#
_entry.id   d80738b76428a78cb259f8d89ede92bf
#
_cell.length_a   1.000
_cell.length_b   1.000
_cell.length_c   1.000
_cell.angle_alpha   90.00
_cell.angle_beta   90.00
_cell.angle_gamma   90.00
#
_symmetry.space_group_name_H-M   'P 1'
#
loop_
_entity.id
_entity.type
_entity.pdbx_description
1 polymer ?
#
loop_
_entity_poly.entity_id
_entity_poly.type
_entity_poly.pdbx_seq_one_letter_code
_entity_poly.pdbx_strand_id
1 'polypeptide(L)'
;KLHPGMGHYAEMEKYYRSLPESEILASPSLMQGMSMLCALAADYEGSERWYQELQKFASRCSKQDGAGKQARSRLAWLDISLPQRGVEGLTDTIPAAFRLIASKEVSLPPFSVTSALPSIMNGGKDFSPWSKRDDLLYQTLRIPVEAVLGHDGVGLADCAIAESKFEKGENISARMLALIPRMNEIRQKGTPDLEFAAV
;
A
#
# COMPACT_ATOMS: atom_id res chain seq x y z
N LYS A 1 -2.89 10.76 -17.05
CA LYS A 1 -3.61 10.53 -15.77
C LYS A 1 -2.54 10.46 -14.71
N LEU A 2 -2.48 11.48 -13.86
CA LEU A 2 -1.62 11.46 -12.69
C LEU A 2 -2.12 10.33 -11.79
N HIS A 3 -1.33 9.29 -11.67
CA HIS A 3 -1.60 8.23 -10.71
C HIS A 3 -1.37 8.83 -9.32
N PRO A 4 -2.23 8.58 -8.32
CA PRO A 4 -2.00 9.02 -6.95
C PRO A 4 -0.87 8.22 -6.29
N GLY A 5 0.03 7.64 -7.09
CA GLY A 5 1.25 7.03 -6.61
C GLY A 5 2.11 8.05 -5.86
N MET A 6 2.91 7.60 -4.93
CA MET A 6 3.61 8.43 -3.94
C MET A 6 4.42 9.61 -4.50
N GLY A 7 4.81 9.58 -5.78
CA GLY A 7 5.57 10.67 -6.41
C GLY A 7 4.83 11.98 -6.64
N HIS A 8 3.49 12.01 -6.58
CA HIS A 8 2.72 13.19 -6.95
C HIS A 8 2.03 13.90 -5.77
N TYR A 9 2.11 13.37 -4.56
CA TYR A 9 1.44 13.99 -3.40
C TYR A 9 1.98 15.38 -3.09
N ALA A 10 3.29 15.59 -3.15
CA ALA A 10 3.90 16.90 -2.91
C ALA A 10 3.43 17.95 -3.95
N GLU A 11 3.28 17.56 -5.22
CA GLU A 11 2.78 18.43 -6.27
C GLU A 11 1.28 18.74 -6.09
N MET A 12 0.53 17.76 -5.61
CA MET A 12 -0.92 17.86 -5.42
C MET A 12 -1.31 18.61 -4.15
N GLU A 13 -0.42 18.70 -3.17
CA GLU A 13 -0.71 19.26 -1.83
C GLU A 13 -1.38 20.62 -1.89
N LYS A 14 -0.83 21.55 -2.67
CA LYS A 14 -1.38 22.92 -2.80
C LYS A 14 -2.82 22.93 -3.32
N TYR A 15 -3.17 22.00 -4.19
CA TYR A 15 -4.52 21.89 -4.75
C TYR A 15 -5.49 21.33 -3.71
N TYR A 16 -5.11 20.25 -3.03
CA TYR A 16 -5.92 19.65 -1.98
C TYR A 16 -6.19 20.64 -0.84
N ARG A 17 -5.15 21.36 -0.38
CA ARG A 17 -5.29 22.34 0.71
C ARG A 17 -6.07 23.60 0.31
N SER A 18 -6.26 23.85 -0.99
CA SER A 18 -7.09 24.98 -1.47
C SER A 18 -8.57 24.63 -1.57
N LEU A 19 -8.95 23.36 -1.47
CA LEU A 19 -10.34 22.96 -1.54
C LEU A 19 -11.09 23.28 -0.25
N PRO A 20 -12.36 23.71 -0.34
CA PRO A 20 -13.22 23.82 0.83
C PRO A 20 -13.38 22.46 1.53
N GLU A 21 -13.35 22.46 2.86
CA GLU A 21 -13.50 21.24 3.64
C GLU A 21 -14.80 20.48 3.30
N SER A 22 -15.88 21.18 3.00
CA SER A 22 -17.15 20.60 2.59
C SER A 22 -17.04 19.76 1.31
N GLU A 23 -16.22 20.17 0.35
CA GLU A 23 -15.98 19.42 -0.88
C GLU A 23 -15.14 18.16 -0.61
N ILE A 24 -14.15 18.28 0.25
CA ILE A 24 -13.32 17.13 0.65
C ILE A 24 -14.20 16.08 1.34
N LEU A 25 -15.05 16.50 2.29
CA LEU A 25 -15.96 15.61 3.02
C LEU A 25 -17.04 14.96 2.14
N ALA A 26 -17.36 15.55 0.99
CA ALA A 26 -18.30 14.99 0.04
C ALA A 26 -17.68 13.91 -0.88
N SER A 27 -16.36 13.76 -0.88
CA SER A 27 -15.65 12.90 -1.84
C SER A 27 -14.74 11.89 -1.15
N PRO A 28 -15.04 10.58 -1.23
CA PRO A 28 -14.15 9.54 -0.73
C PRO A 28 -12.73 9.62 -1.28
N SER A 29 -12.57 10.03 -2.54
CA SER A 29 -11.28 10.21 -3.18
C SER A 29 -10.46 11.32 -2.55
N LEU A 30 -11.10 12.46 -2.24
CA LEU A 30 -10.42 13.60 -1.65
C LEU A 30 -10.04 13.33 -0.19
N MET A 31 -10.93 12.67 0.56
CA MET A 31 -10.60 12.25 1.94
C MET A 31 -9.42 11.28 1.97
N GLN A 32 -9.38 10.29 1.08
CA GLN A 32 -8.22 9.40 0.93
C GLN A 32 -6.95 10.18 0.62
N GLY A 33 -7.01 11.09 -0.35
CA GLY A 33 -5.88 11.93 -0.74
C GLY A 33 -5.36 12.79 0.41
N MET A 34 -6.26 13.43 1.17
CA MET A 34 -5.91 14.22 2.34
C MET A 34 -5.27 13.39 3.44
N SER A 35 -5.81 12.21 3.73
CA SER A 35 -5.21 11.28 4.70
C SER A 35 -3.76 10.94 4.31
N MET A 36 -3.54 10.60 3.04
CA MET A 36 -2.20 10.27 2.55
C MET A 36 -1.26 11.49 2.55
N LEU A 37 -1.73 12.67 2.13
CA LEU A 37 -0.93 13.90 2.16
C LEU A 37 -0.44 14.23 3.57
N CYS A 38 -1.34 14.16 4.56
CA CYS A 38 -0.99 14.37 5.95
C CYS A 38 0.04 13.33 6.43
N ALA A 39 -0.16 12.06 6.09
CA ALA A 39 0.76 10.98 6.47
C ALA A 39 2.18 11.20 5.91
N LEU A 40 2.28 11.57 4.63
CA LEU A 40 3.57 11.86 3.98
C LEU A 40 4.26 13.12 4.53
N ALA A 41 3.48 14.06 5.05
CA ALA A 41 3.98 15.24 5.78
C ALA A 41 4.31 14.95 7.27
N ALA A 42 4.24 13.69 7.70
CA ALA A 42 4.36 13.25 9.09
C ALA A 42 3.30 13.84 10.06
N ASP A 43 2.22 14.41 9.52
CA ASP A 43 1.03 14.83 10.27
C ASP A 43 0.09 13.61 10.44
N TYR A 44 0.45 12.72 11.35
CA TYR A 44 -0.30 11.48 11.56
C TYR A 44 -1.68 11.71 12.20
N GLU A 45 -1.84 12.76 13.00
CA GLU A 45 -3.14 13.16 13.58
C GLU A 45 -4.10 13.63 12.48
N GLY A 46 -3.63 14.50 11.59
CA GLY A 46 -4.39 14.94 10.43
C GLY A 46 -4.75 13.78 9.49
N SER A 47 -3.81 12.86 9.27
CA SER A 47 -4.05 11.64 8.49
C SER A 47 -5.18 10.79 9.07
N GLU A 48 -5.14 10.50 10.37
CA GLU A 48 -6.16 9.71 11.06
C GLU A 48 -7.52 10.43 11.11
N ARG A 49 -7.53 11.76 11.25
CA ARG A 49 -8.77 12.56 11.15
C ARG A 49 -9.48 12.30 9.81
N TRP A 50 -8.78 12.42 8.69
CA TRP A 50 -9.36 12.21 7.36
C TRP A 50 -9.76 10.75 7.11
N TYR A 51 -9.00 9.82 7.63
CA TYR A 51 -9.37 8.40 7.62
C TYR A 51 -10.69 8.16 8.37
N GLN A 52 -10.87 8.75 9.55
CA GLN A 52 -12.11 8.64 10.33
C GLN A 52 -13.31 9.28 9.63
N GLU A 53 -13.13 10.42 8.96
CA GLU A 53 -14.21 11.04 8.17
C GLU A 53 -14.62 10.13 7.00
N LEU A 54 -13.67 9.50 6.32
CA LEU A 54 -13.95 8.51 5.30
C LEU A 54 -14.67 7.27 5.87
N GLN A 55 -14.33 6.84 7.07
CA GLN A 55 -15.01 5.76 7.79
C GLN A 55 -16.46 6.13 8.11
N LYS A 56 -16.70 7.36 8.60
CA LYS A 56 -18.04 7.88 8.85
C LYS A 56 -18.86 7.97 7.56
N PHE A 57 -18.23 8.39 6.46
CA PHE A 57 -18.89 8.41 5.15
C PHE A 57 -19.30 6.99 4.72
N ALA A 58 -18.39 6.03 4.80
CA ALA A 58 -18.66 4.64 4.43
C ALA A 58 -19.79 4.02 5.28
N SER A 59 -19.86 4.34 6.57
CA SER A 59 -20.87 3.81 7.50
C SER A 59 -22.28 4.35 7.25
N ARG A 60 -22.40 5.55 6.65
CA ARG A 60 -23.70 6.16 6.29
C ARG A 60 -24.28 5.61 4.99
N CYS A 61 -23.43 4.99 4.18
CA CYS A 61 -23.82 4.44 2.88
C CYS A 61 -24.30 2.99 3.01
N SER A 62 -25.32 2.60 2.24
CA SER A 62 -25.71 1.20 2.17
C SER A 62 -24.62 0.33 1.54
N LYS A 63 -24.65 -0.99 1.80
CA LYS A 63 -23.67 -1.93 1.20
C LYS A 63 -23.73 -1.98 -0.33
N GLN A 64 -24.90 -1.69 -0.90
CA GLN A 64 -25.15 -1.74 -2.35
C GLN A 64 -24.87 -0.40 -3.05
N ASP A 65 -24.69 0.67 -2.29
CA ASP A 65 -24.40 1.99 -2.84
C ASP A 65 -22.99 2.05 -3.43
N GLY A 66 -22.87 2.58 -4.65
CA GLY A 66 -21.61 2.75 -5.35
C GLY A 66 -20.63 3.65 -4.60
N ALA A 67 -21.11 4.74 -3.99
CA ALA A 67 -20.29 5.64 -3.19
C ALA A 67 -19.79 4.94 -1.91
N GLY A 68 -20.64 4.14 -1.28
CA GLY A 68 -20.25 3.33 -0.12
C GLY A 68 -19.22 2.26 -0.48
N LYS A 69 -19.36 1.59 -1.62
CA LYS A 69 -18.35 0.65 -2.12
C LYS A 69 -17.03 1.36 -2.39
N GLN A 70 -17.07 2.54 -3.02
CA GLN A 70 -15.88 3.34 -3.28
C GLN A 70 -15.18 3.75 -1.97
N ALA A 71 -15.93 4.20 -0.97
CA ALA A 71 -15.38 4.59 0.32
C ALA A 71 -14.71 3.41 1.03
N ARG A 72 -15.36 2.24 1.08
CA ARG A 72 -14.78 1.01 1.66
C ARG A 72 -13.52 0.56 0.93
N SER A 73 -13.50 0.66 -0.40
CA SER A 73 -12.32 0.31 -1.21
C SER A 73 -11.14 1.22 -0.86
N ARG A 74 -11.41 2.51 -0.65
CA ARG A 74 -10.37 3.49 -0.28
C ARG A 74 -9.88 3.33 1.15
N LEU A 75 -10.75 2.94 2.08
CA LEU A 75 -10.34 2.56 3.44
C LEU A 75 -9.41 1.35 3.41
N ALA A 76 -9.80 0.28 2.72
CA ALA A 76 -8.96 -0.90 2.58
C ALA A 76 -7.59 -0.58 1.93
N TRP A 77 -7.57 0.38 1.00
CA TRP A 77 -6.33 0.88 0.42
C TRP A 77 -5.48 1.64 1.45
N LEU A 78 -6.06 2.56 2.22
CA LEU A 78 -5.36 3.30 3.26
C LEU A 78 -4.82 2.39 4.36
N ASP A 79 -5.57 1.36 4.72
CA ASP A 79 -5.13 0.37 5.72
C ASP A 79 -3.82 -0.33 5.33
N ILE A 80 -3.58 -0.48 4.03
CA ILE A 80 -2.35 -1.08 3.50
C ILE A 80 -1.24 -0.03 3.34
N SER A 81 -1.60 1.18 2.89
CA SER A 81 -0.63 2.15 2.36
C SER A 81 -0.20 3.25 3.33
N LEU A 82 -0.91 3.44 4.46
CA LEU A 82 -0.57 4.50 5.41
C LEU A 82 0.73 4.17 6.16
N PRO A 83 1.77 5.01 6.04
CA PRO A 83 3.08 4.75 6.65
C PRO A 83 3.03 4.56 8.17
N GLN A 84 2.20 5.35 8.87
CA GLN A 84 2.10 5.29 10.33
C GLN A 84 1.51 3.99 10.88
N ARG A 85 0.82 3.21 10.05
CA ARG A 85 0.29 1.90 10.44
C ARG A 85 1.37 0.84 10.50
N GLY A 86 2.48 1.07 9.78
CA GLY A 86 3.63 0.19 9.76
C GLY A 86 3.30 -1.21 9.25
N VAL A 87 4.28 -2.07 9.34
CA VAL A 87 4.19 -3.44 8.81
C VAL A 87 3.54 -4.44 9.76
N GLU A 88 3.43 -4.13 11.04
CA GLU A 88 2.79 -5.04 11.99
C GLU A 88 1.32 -5.32 11.64
N GLY A 89 0.61 -4.29 11.17
CA GLY A 89 -0.77 -4.41 10.72
C GLY A 89 -0.95 -5.15 9.40
N LEU A 90 0.08 -5.25 8.56
CA LEU A 90 -0.05 -5.84 7.22
C LEU A 90 -0.35 -7.35 7.26
N THR A 91 0.07 -8.05 8.30
CA THR A 91 -0.24 -9.48 8.50
C THR A 91 -1.74 -9.76 8.58
N ASP A 92 -2.50 -8.79 9.08
CA ASP A 92 -3.96 -8.90 9.20
C ASP A 92 -4.67 -8.15 8.06
N THR A 93 -4.15 -7.00 7.69
CA THR A 93 -4.75 -6.08 6.71
C THR A 93 -4.72 -6.66 5.30
N ILE A 94 -3.60 -7.24 4.86
CA ILE A 94 -3.48 -7.82 3.52
C ILE A 94 -4.45 -9.03 3.34
N PRO A 95 -4.49 -10.02 4.24
CA PRO A 95 -5.45 -11.10 4.14
C PRO A 95 -6.91 -10.64 4.26
N ALA A 96 -7.18 -9.58 5.06
CA ALA A 96 -8.51 -8.99 5.17
C ALA A 96 -8.94 -8.33 3.85
N ALA A 97 -8.07 -7.52 3.24
CA ALA A 97 -8.32 -6.92 1.92
C ALA A 97 -8.53 -7.98 0.85
N PHE A 98 -7.73 -9.04 0.85
CA PHE A 98 -7.89 -10.16 -0.07
C PHE A 98 -9.29 -10.80 0.04
N ARG A 99 -9.80 -11.04 1.26
CA ARG A 99 -11.15 -11.57 1.45
C ARG A 99 -12.23 -10.63 0.92
N LEU A 100 -12.10 -9.32 1.16
CA LEU A 100 -13.05 -8.31 0.67
C LEU A 100 -13.05 -8.20 -0.86
N ILE A 101 -11.90 -8.38 -1.51
CA ILE A 101 -11.79 -8.42 -2.98
C ILE A 101 -12.44 -9.70 -3.51
N ALA A 102 -12.15 -10.85 -2.90
CA ALA A 102 -12.70 -12.14 -3.30
C ALA A 102 -14.23 -12.17 -3.17
N SER A 103 -14.80 -11.52 -2.14
CA SER A 103 -16.25 -11.36 -1.96
C SER A 103 -16.86 -10.24 -2.82
N LYS A 104 -16.06 -9.52 -3.60
CA LYS A 104 -16.46 -8.36 -4.44
C LYS A 104 -17.03 -7.17 -3.65
N GLU A 105 -16.80 -7.12 -2.35
CA GLU A 105 -17.23 -6.01 -1.49
C GLU A 105 -16.43 -4.74 -1.73
N VAL A 106 -15.17 -4.88 -2.13
CA VAL A 106 -14.29 -3.78 -2.49
C VAL A 106 -13.63 -4.03 -3.86
N SER A 107 -13.16 -2.94 -4.46
CA SER A 107 -12.33 -2.97 -5.65
C SER A 107 -11.21 -1.96 -5.43
N LEU A 108 -10.02 -2.42 -5.14
CA LEU A 108 -8.91 -1.51 -4.91
C LEU A 108 -8.58 -0.73 -6.17
N PRO A 109 -8.41 0.59 -6.09
CA PRO A 109 -7.89 1.36 -7.20
C PRO A 109 -6.44 0.93 -7.47
N PRO A 110 -5.96 1.03 -8.70
CA PRO A 110 -4.54 0.86 -8.97
C PRO A 110 -3.74 1.85 -8.12
N PHE A 111 -2.70 1.38 -7.48
CA PHE A 111 -1.77 2.21 -6.73
C PHE A 111 -0.36 1.62 -6.85
N SER A 112 0.64 2.47 -6.83
CA SER A 112 2.02 2.03 -6.75
C SER A 112 2.43 1.92 -5.29
N VAL A 113 3.00 0.80 -4.93
CA VAL A 113 3.63 0.56 -3.63
C VAL A 113 5.15 0.72 -3.71
N THR A 114 5.67 0.80 -4.93
CA THR A 114 7.08 1.05 -5.18
C THR A 114 7.37 2.54 -5.06
N SER A 115 8.41 2.87 -4.36
CA SER A 115 8.93 4.23 -4.27
C SER A 115 10.44 4.18 -4.42
N ALA A 116 11.06 5.33 -4.65
CA ALA A 116 12.50 5.46 -4.62
C ALA A 116 13.11 5.27 -3.22
N LEU A 117 12.28 5.04 -2.21
CA LEU A 117 12.71 4.77 -0.84
C LEU A 117 12.86 3.26 -0.65
N PRO A 118 13.87 2.79 0.07
CA PRO A 118 13.99 1.40 0.48
C PRO A 118 12.72 0.93 1.17
N SER A 119 12.33 -0.33 0.97
CA SER A 119 11.10 -0.90 1.54
C SER A 119 11.04 -0.78 3.06
N ILE A 120 12.20 -0.86 3.71
CA ILE A 120 12.37 -0.66 5.14
C ILE A 120 12.00 0.76 5.61
N MET A 121 12.08 1.76 4.74
CA MET A 121 11.77 3.16 5.06
C MET A 121 10.28 3.48 4.89
N ASN A 122 9.53 2.63 4.24
CA ASN A 122 8.13 2.90 3.89
C ASN A 122 7.16 2.86 5.06
N GLY A 123 7.53 2.37 6.21
CA GLY A 123 6.63 2.25 7.35
C GLY A 123 6.77 3.33 8.42
N GLY A 124 7.83 4.12 8.41
CA GLY A 124 8.07 5.15 9.43
C GLY A 124 8.13 4.67 10.88
N LYS A 125 8.11 3.34 11.11
CA LYS A 125 8.14 2.68 12.42
C LYS A 125 9.23 1.62 12.47
N ASP A 126 9.46 1.09 13.66
CA ASP A 126 10.42 0.03 13.90
C ASP A 126 10.08 -1.24 13.11
N PHE A 127 10.95 -1.63 12.20
CA PHE A 127 10.85 -2.85 11.40
C PHE A 127 11.41 -4.09 12.10
N SER A 128 11.99 -3.96 13.27
CA SER A 128 12.59 -5.08 13.97
C SER A 128 11.64 -6.26 14.22
N PRO A 129 10.33 -6.08 14.50
CA PRO A 129 9.39 -7.19 14.60
C PRO A 129 9.18 -7.93 13.28
N TRP A 130 9.11 -7.20 12.16
CA TRP A 130 9.01 -7.77 10.82
C TRP A 130 10.27 -8.56 10.48
N SER A 131 11.41 -7.94 10.63
CA SER A 131 12.72 -8.51 10.33
C SER A 131 12.98 -9.84 11.06
N LYS A 132 12.44 -10.02 12.27
CA LYS A 132 12.51 -11.29 13.02
C LYS A 132 11.62 -12.40 12.44
N ARG A 133 10.67 -12.07 11.59
CA ARG A 133 9.64 -12.99 11.05
C ARG A 133 9.57 -12.97 9.53
N ASP A 134 10.57 -12.41 8.87
CA ASP A 134 10.54 -12.17 7.42
C ASP A 134 10.26 -13.42 6.60
N ASP A 135 10.84 -14.58 6.94
CA ASP A 135 10.56 -15.84 6.26
C ASP A 135 9.09 -16.27 6.40
N LEU A 136 8.53 -16.16 7.61
CA LEU A 136 7.12 -16.47 7.85
C LEU A 136 6.19 -15.50 7.10
N LEU A 137 6.51 -14.22 7.14
CA LEU A 137 5.76 -13.18 6.47
C LEU A 137 5.81 -13.36 4.94
N TYR A 138 6.96 -13.65 4.40
CA TYR A 138 7.12 -13.98 2.98
C TYR A 138 6.24 -15.15 2.58
N GLN A 139 6.29 -16.26 3.31
CA GLN A 139 5.48 -17.44 3.01
C GLN A 139 3.98 -17.16 3.09
N THR A 140 3.56 -16.33 4.05
CA THR A 140 2.15 -16.06 4.30
C THR A 140 1.59 -14.99 3.36
N LEU A 141 2.37 -13.94 3.07
CA LEU A 141 1.89 -12.74 2.39
C LEU A 141 2.17 -12.71 0.89
N ARG A 142 3.10 -13.49 0.37
CA ARG A 142 3.48 -13.44 -1.05
C ARG A 142 2.28 -13.51 -1.99
N ILE A 143 1.46 -14.55 -1.86
CA ILE A 143 0.29 -14.72 -2.73
C ILE A 143 -0.79 -13.65 -2.48
N PRO A 144 -1.19 -13.36 -1.23
CA PRO A 144 -2.12 -12.27 -0.95
C PRO A 144 -1.65 -10.90 -1.46
N VAL A 145 -0.38 -10.57 -1.32
CA VAL A 145 0.20 -9.31 -1.81
C VAL A 145 0.04 -9.18 -3.32
N GLU A 146 0.45 -10.20 -4.08
CA GLU A 146 0.30 -10.18 -5.54
C GLU A 146 -1.17 -10.08 -5.96
N ALA A 147 -2.07 -10.78 -5.28
CA ALA A 147 -3.50 -10.75 -5.60
C ALA A 147 -4.16 -9.40 -5.27
N VAL A 148 -3.75 -8.76 -4.17
CA VAL A 148 -4.31 -7.47 -3.72
C VAL A 148 -3.74 -6.31 -4.53
N LEU A 149 -2.44 -6.30 -4.78
CA LEU A 149 -1.74 -5.19 -5.43
C LEU A 149 -1.67 -5.32 -6.96
N GLY A 150 -2.02 -6.49 -7.52
CA GLY A 150 -1.98 -6.71 -8.96
C GLY A 150 -0.56 -6.52 -9.52
N HIS A 151 -0.43 -5.69 -10.55
CA HIS A 151 0.87 -5.42 -11.19
C HIS A 151 1.94 -4.91 -10.24
N ASP A 152 1.55 -4.10 -9.22
CA ASP A 152 2.46 -3.55 -8.22
C ASP A 152 2.89 -4.61 -7.18
N GLY A 153 2.20 -5.73 -7.11
CA GLY A 153 2.51 -6.83 -6.20
C GLY A 153 3.42 -7.89 -6.76
N VAL A 154 3.55 -7.97 -8.10
CA VAL A 154 4.29 -9.06 -8.76
C VAL A 154 5.76 -9.02 -8.40
N GLY A 155 6.22 -9.98 -7.60
CA GLY A 155 7.61 -10.06 -7.14
C GLY A 155 7.97 -9.12 -5.98
N LEU A 156 7.03 -8.27 -5.52
CA LEU A 156 7.30 -7.32 -4.43
C LEU A 156 7.78 -8.04 -3.15
N ALA A 157 7.11 -9.12 -2.76
CA ALA A 157 7.51 -9.90 -1.59
C ALA A 157 8.86 -10.60 -1.77
N ASP A 158 9.16 -11.02 -3.00
CA ASP A 158 10.45 -11.64 -3.34
C ASP A 158 11.61 -10.64 -3.20
N CYS A 159 11.43 -9.41 -3.70
CA CYS A 159 12.39 -8.32 -3.54
C CYS A 159 12.55 -7.92 -2.07
N ALA A 160 11.44 -7.74 -1.35
CA ALA A 160 11.46 -7.33 0.06
C ALA A 160 12.18 -8.34 0.97
N ILE A 161 11.99 -9.65 0.75
CA ILE A 161 12.73 -10.66 1.54
C ILE A 161 14.21 -10.69 1.19
N ALA A 162 14.57 -10.50 -0.08
CA ALA A 162 15.97 -10.45 -0.48
C ALA A 162 16.67 -9.24 0.13
N GLU A 163 16.05 -8.07 0.08
CA GLU A 163 16.54 -6.84 0.70
C GLU A 163 16.71 -7.01 2.23
N SER A 164 15.68 -7.51 2.93
CA SER A 164 15.74 -7.75 4.37
C SER A 164 16.88 -8.67 4.77
N LYS A 165 17.11 -9.74 4.02
CA LYS A 165 18.21 -10.68 4.28
C LYS A 165 19.57 -10.06 3.98
N PHE A 166 19.67 -9.29 2.89
CA PHE A 166 20.88 -8.56 2.55
C PHE A 166 21.29 -7.57 3.65
N GLU A 167 20.36 -6.78 4.14
CA GLU A 167 20.60 -5.79 5.20
C GLU A 167 21.03 -6.43 6.54
N LYS A 168 20.58 -7.66 6.79
CA LYS A 168 21.02 -8.44 7.95
C LYS A 168 22.42 -9.06 7.78
N GLY A 169 23.04 -8.94 6.61
CA GLY A 169 24.30 -9.60 6.29
C GLY A 169 24.16 -11.13 6.11
N GLU A 170 22.95 -11.63 5.85
CA GLU A 170 22.73 -13.04 5.57
C GLU A 170 23.18 -13.40 4.15
N ASN A 171 23.55 -14.67 3.93
CA ASN A 171 23.89 -15.14 2.59
C ASN A 171 22.62 -15.23 1.73
N ILE A 172 22.47 -14.31 0.78
CA ILE A 172 21.32 -14.22 -0.12
C ILE A 172 21.48 -14.94 -1.46
N SER A 173 22.64 -15.57 -1.71
CA SER A 173 22.98 -16.15 -3.01
C SER A 173 21.90 -17.12 -3.53
N ALA A 174 21.37 -18.00 -2.67
CA ALA A 174 20.30 -18.93 -3.05
C ALA A 174 18.99 -18.19 -3.38
N ARG A 175 18.67 -17.11 -2.70
CA ARG A 175 17.48 -16.27 -2.96
C ARG A 175 17.63 -15.48 -4.25
N MET A 176 18.81 -14.94 -4.51
CA MET A 176 19.11 -14.25 -5.77
C MET A 176 18.96 -15.21 -6.95
N LEU A 177 19.47 -16.44 -6.86
CA LEU A 177 19.26 -17.45 -7.88
C LEU A 177 17.78 -17.81 -8.08
N ALA A 178 16.98 -17.85 -7.00
CA ALA A 178 15.55 -18.09 -7.07
C ALA A 178 14.76 -16.92 -7.65
N LEU A 179 15.29 -15.69 -7.58
CA LEU A 179 14.68 -14.50 -8.19
C LEU A 179 14.85 -14.48 -9.72
N ILE A 180 15.89 -15.10 -10.28
CA ILE A 180 16.17 -15.07 -11.73
C ILE A 180 14.95 -15.49 -12.58
N PRO A 181 14.24 -16.60 -12.31
CA PRO A 181 13.02 -16.95 -13.03
C PRO A 181 11.89 -15.93 -12.82
N ARG A 182 11.79 -15.36 -11.60
CA ARG A 182 10.79 -14.35 -11.24
C ARG A 182 11.03 -13.04 -11.95
N MET A 183 12.26 -12.66 -12.23
CA MET A 183 12.60 -11.43 -12.96
C MET A 183 11.89 -11.35 -14.32
N ASN A 184 11.80 -12.45 -15.04
CA ASN A 184 11.07 -12.46 -16.31
C ASN A 184 9.57 -12.21 -16.10
N GLU A 185 8.99 -12.73 -15.03
CA GLU A 185 7.59 -12.47 -14.69
C GLU A 185 7.38 -11.03 -14.24
N ILE A 186 8.28 -10.49 -13.41
CA ILE A 186 8.27 -9.07 -12.97
C ILE A 186 8.35 -8.16 -14.18
N ARG A 187 9.25 -8.44 -15.13
CA ARG A 187 9.43 -7.66 -16.37
C ARG A 187 8.18 -7.68 -17.25
N GLN A 188 7.47 -8.80 -17.31
CA GLN A 188 6.28 -8.95 -18.16
C GLN A 188 5.00 -8.44 -17.51
N LYS A 189 4.87 -8.54 -16.20
CA LYS A 189 3.62 -8.33 -15.47
C LYS A 189 3.72 -7.25 -14.39
N GLY A 190 4.92 -6.94 -13.92
CA GLY A 190 5.16 -5.95 -12.88
C GLY A 190 5.22 -4.52 -13.42
N THR A 191 5.53 -3.60 -12.52
CA THR A 191 5.80 -2.20 -12.85
C THR A 191 7.28 -2.00 -13.17
N PRO A 192 7.63 -0.92 -13.92
CA PRO A 192 9.04 -0.57 -14.17
C PRO A 192 9.87 -0.40 -12.89
N ASP A 193 9.26 0.11 -11.83
CA ASP A 193 9.93 0.30 -10.53
C ASP A 193 10.28 -1.04 -9.89
N LEU A 194 9.40 -2.03 -9.98
CA LEU A 194 9.68 -3.40 -9.51
C LEU A 194 10.74 -4.09 -10.37
N GLU A 195 10.73 -3.88 -11.68
CA GLU A 195 11.78 -4.38 -12.56
C GLU A 195 13.13 -3.81 -12.14
N PHE A 196 13.20 -2.50 -11.88
CA PHE A 196 14.42 -1.84 -11.42
C PHE A 196 14.88 -2.37 -10.04
N ALA A 197 13.96 -2.60 -9.11
CA ALA A 197 14.29 -3.13 -7.78
C ALA A 197 14.78 -4.57 -7.80
N ALA A 198 14.41 -5.35 -8.83
CA ALA A 198 14.80 -6.75 -8.98
C ALA A 198 16.15 -6.96 -9.67
N VAL A 199 16.72 -5.93 -10.32
CA VAL A 199 18.01 -5.96 -11.03
C VAL A 199 19.16 -5.56 -10.12
#